data_3b5cbb7cacf86ffa3f88c95813a72565
#
_entry.id   3b5cbb7cacf86ffa3f88c95813a72565
#
_cell.length_a   1.000
_cell.length_b   1.000
_cell.length_c   1.000
_cell.angle_alpha   90.00
_cell.angle_beta   90.00
_cell.angle_gamma   90.00
#
_symmetry.space_group_name_H-M   'P 1'
#
loop_
_entity.id
_entity.type
_entity.pdbx_description
1 polymer ?
#
loop_
_entity_poly.entity_id
_entity_poly.type
_entity_poly.pdbx_seq_one_letter_code
_entity_poly.pdbx_strand_id
1 'polypeptide(L)'
;MKNVLSVMLMFIICASQAQQKVGVKSVSAKANTDLVKLNDSIPILIPKKINSKYGFVNQKGKVIIKPEYSNVGFFTEDCNLLNSPNSKVKRFGSSKYASVHLNGQDFRINQSGTRVYQFKKSDLGPCTPEFKAQLFHAYVMNYAYGIIEDSKFENPGDYRQFTIYPQYDYLHIMEGDDLKNPMIIASYKSKFGVIDIHNKVIIPFEYSDIKRNFSWKLARLFEVTKDGKDYFYVDSNNIRY
;
A
#
# COMPACT_ATOMS: atom_id res chain seq x y z
N MET A 1 -44.39 -88.92 -1.43
CA MET A 1 -44.62 -88.66 -2.87
C MET A 1 -45.43 -87.37 -2.99
N LYS A 2 -44.99 -86.48 -3.77
CA LYS A 2 -45.51 -85.22 -4.28
C LYS A 2 -44.74 -84.01 -3.74
N ASN A 3 -43.82 -83.54 -4.57
CA ASN A 3 -43.14 -82.29 -4.51
C ASN A 3 -44.11 -81.12 -4.67
N VAL A 4 -43.99 -80.09 -3.82
CA VAL A 4 -44.55 -78.77 -4.10
C VAL A 4 -43.40 -77.77 -4.07
N LEU A 5 -43.08 -77.31 -5.26
CA LEU A 5 -42.09 -76.30 -5.54
C LEU A 5 -42.70 -74.94 -5.22
N SER A 6 -42.22 -74.30 -4.12
CA SER A 6 -42.62 -72.95 -3.78
C SER A 6 -41.68 -71.96 -4.46
N VAL A 7 -42.19 -71.27 -5.46
CA VAL A 7 -41.50 -70.17 -6.16
C VAL A 7 -41.64 -68.93 -5.33
N MET A 8 -40.54 -68.52 -4.69
CA MET A 8 -40.46 -67.29 -3.95
C MET A 8 -40.11 -66.10 -4.90
N LEU A 9 -41.13 -65.33 -5.21
CA LEU A 9 -41.00 -64.13 -6.07
C LEU A 9 -40.37 -63.02 -5.25
N MET A 10 -39.10 -62.73 -5.50
CA MET A 10 -38.37 -61.62 -4.91
C MET A 10 -38.73 -60.32 -5.63
N PHE A 11 -39.54 -59.48 -4.99
CA PHE A 11 -39.74 -58.09 -5.45
C PHE A 11 -38.50 -57.25 -5.10
N ILE A 12 -37.74 -56.92 -6.14
CA ILE A 12 -36.67 -55.91 -6.02
C ILE A 12 -37.36 -54.55 -6.11
N ILE A 13 -37.48 -53.88 -4.98
CA ILE A 13 -37.87 -52.46 -4.92
C ILE A 13 -36.66 -51.64 -5.25
N CYS A 14 -36.56 -51.15 -6.49
CA CYS A 14 -35.62 -50.08 -6.86
C CYS A 14 -36.08 -48.78 -6.21
N ALA A 15 -35.51 -48.45 -5.08
CA ALA A 15 -35.63 -47.12 -4.51
C ALA A 15 -34.75 -46.16 -5.35
N SER A 16 -35.37 -45.44 -6.26
CA SER A 16 -34.75 -44.31 -6.97
C SER A 16 -34.53 -43.18 -5.97
N GLN A 17 -33.30 -43.05 -5.47
CA GLN A 17 -32.90 -41.86 -4.74
C GLN A 17 -32.84 -40.70 -5.73
N ALA A 18 -33.84 -39.82 -5.66
CA ALA A 18 -33.81 -38.52 -6.30
C ALA A 18 -32.72 -37.67 -5.61
N GLN A 19 -31.55 -37.58 -6.24
CA GLN A 19 -30.54 -36.58 -5.85
C GLN A 19 -31.13 -35.19 -6.09
N GLN A 20 -31.59 -34.55 -5.05
CA GLN A 20 -31.82 -33.11 -5.06
C GLN A 20 -30.48 -32.40 -5.37
N LYS A 21 -30.32 -31.95 -6.62
CA LYS A 21 -29.31 -30.96 -6.97
C LYS A 21 -29.62 -29.68 -6.17
N VAL A 22 -28.91 -29.50 -5.08
CA VAL A 22 -28.83 -28.21 -4.42
C VAL A 22 -28.18 -27.26 -5.43
N GLY A 23 -29.01 -26.49 -6.08
CA GLY A 23 -28.56 -25.42 -6.97
C GLY A 23 -27.76 -24.42 -6.12
N VAL A 24 -26.44 -24.53 -6.21
CA VAL A 24 -25.55 -23.44 -5.77
C VAL A 24 -25.90 -22.25 -6.65
N LYS A 25 -26.77 -21.36 -6.15
CA LYS A 25 -26.93 -20.04 -6.72
C LYS A 25 -25.55 -19.42 -6.70
N SER A 26 -24.90 -19.33 -7.84
CA SER A 26 -23.75 -18.47 -8.05
C SER A 26 -24.23 -17.05 -7.69
N VAL A 27 -23.88 -16.59 -6.51
CA VAL A 27 -23.98 -15.18 -6.17
C VAL A 27 -22.98 -14.51 -7.10
N SER A 28 -23.46 -14.01 -8.23
CA SER A 28 -22.73 -13.10 -9.08
C SER A 28 -22.28 -11.98 -8.17
N ALA A 29 -20.99 -11.93 -7.86
CA ALA A 29 -20.39 -10.82 -7.13
C ALA A 29 -20.69 -9.58 -7.97
N LYS A 30 -21.66 -8.77 -7.53
CA LYS A 30 -21.89 -7.43 -8.08
C LYS A 30 -20.52 -6.76 -8.10
N ALA A 31 -20.02 -6.49 -9.31
CA ALA A 31 -18.82 -5.71 -9.46
C ALA A 31 -19.01 -4.45 -8.58
N ASN A 32 -18.12 -4.27 -7.63
CA ASN A 32 -18.23 -3.16 -6.68
C ASN A 32 -17.99 -1.86 -7.46
N THR A 33 -19.07 -1.26 -7.96
CA THR A 33 -19.05 0.00 -8.74
C THR A 33 -18.38 1.15 -7.99
N ASP A 34 -18.13 0.97 -6.70
CA ASP A 34 -17.46 1.95 -5.85
C ASP A 34 -15.93 1.92 -5.98
N LEU A 35 -15.37 0.85 -6.56
CA LEU A 35 -13.94 0.73 -6.84
C LEU A 35 -13.58 1.36 -8.21
N VAL A 36 -14.00 2.61 -8.41
CA VAL A 36 -13.68 3.35 -9.64
C VAL A 36 -12.25 3.88 -9.57
N LYS A 37 -11.45 3.56 -10.58
CA LYS A 37 -10.10 4.07 -10.74
C LYS A 37 -10.14 5.34 -11.60
N LEU A 38 -9.90 6.50 -10.97
CA LEU A 38 -9.88 7.82 -11.62
C LEU A 38 -8.45 8.22 -12.04
N ASN A 39 -7.46 7.76 -11.29
CA ASN A 39 -6.04 8.03 -11.53
C ASN A 39 -5.29 6.70 -11.47
N ASP A 40 -4.60 6.35 -12.56
CA ASP A 40 -3.87 5.08 -12.70
C ASP A 40 -2.58 5.04 -11.88
N SER A 41 -2.04 6.20 -11.49
CA SER A 41 -0.79 6.29 -10.76
C SER A 41 -0.93 6.04 -9.24
N ILE A 42 -2.16 6.03 -8.70
CA ILE A 42 -2.42 5.83 -7.27
C ILE A 42 -3.32 4.61 -7.00
N PRO A 43 -3.32 4.06 -5.78
CA PRO A 43 -4.16 2.90 -5.44
C PRO A 43 -5.66 3.19 -5.54
N ILE A 44 -6.43 2.16 -5.88
CA ILE A 44 -7.91 2.22 -5.86
C ILE A 44 -8.44 2.42 -4.43
N LEU A 45 -7.75 1.84 -3.44
CA LEU A 45 -8.08 1.94 -2.02
C LEU A 45 -6.92 2.60 -1.28
N ILE A 46 -7.25 3.69 -0.58
CA ILE A 46 -6.29 4.53 0.14
C ILE A 46 -6.59 4.42 1.63
N PRO A 47 -5.59 4.15 2.49
CA PRO A 47 -5.76 4.17 3.93
C PRO A 47 -6.27 5.53 4.41
N LYS A 48 -7.26 5.53 5.32
CA LYS A 48 -7.78 6.75 5.93
C LYS A 48 -8.04 6.55 7.41
N LYS A 49 -7.54 7.49 8.21
CA LYS A 49 -7.80 7.53 9.66
C LYS A 49 -9.08 8.32 9.92
N ILE A 50 -10.04 7.71 10.62
CA ILE A 50 -11.29 8.34 11.05
C ILE A 50 -11.51 7.94 12.52
N ASN A 51 -11.69 8.90 13.41
CA ASN A 51 -11.89 8.66 14.85
C ASN A 51 -10.85 7.70 15.45
N SER A 52 -9.57 7.97 15.21
CA SER A 52 -8.42 7.18 15.70
C SER A 52 -8.32 5.75 15.17
N LYS A 53 -9.17 5.34 14.24
CA LYS A 53 -9.13 4.04 13.56
C LYS A 53 -8.88 4.20 12.07
N TYR A 54 -8.22 3.22 11.49
CA TYR A 54 -7.98 3.18 10.05
C TYR A 54 -8.99 2.30 9.33
N GLY A 55 -9.43 2.76 8.18
CA GLY A 55 -10.16 2.04 7.17
C GLY A 55 -9.61 2.38 5.80
N PHE A 56 -10.41 2.19 4.76
CA PHE A 56 -10.00 2.51 3.40
C PHE A 56 -11.10 3.28 2.67
N VAL A 57 -10.68 4.30 1.94
CA VAL A 57 -11.54 5.06 1.03
C VAL A 57 -11.15 4.78 -0.42
N ASN A 58 -12.08 4.97 -1.34
CA ASN A 58 -11.77 5.01 -2.77
C ASN A 58 -11.20 6.38 -3.17
N GLN A 59 -10.81 6.53 -4.45
CA GLN A 59 -10.25 7.78 -4.98
C GLN A 59 -11.25 8.97 -4.97
N LYS A 60 -12.54 8.72 -4.69
CA LYS A 60 -13.56 9.77 -4.47
C LYS A 60 -13.76 10.12 -2.99
N GLY A 61 -12.97 9.52 -2.08
CA GLY A 61 -13.10 9.73 -0.64
C GLY A 61 -14.24 8.94 0.02
N LYS A 62 -14.98 8.10 -0.74
CA LYS A 62 -16.04 7.25 -0.17
C LYS A 62 -15.41 6.12 0.64
N VAL A 63 -15.90 5.90 1.87
CA VAL A 63 -15.48 4.78 2.72
C VAL A 63 -15.92 3.46 2.10
N ILE A 64 -14.98 2.59 1.81
CA ILE A 64 -15.20 1.24 1.27
C ILE A 64 -14.99 0.19 2.34
N ILE A 65 -13.93 0.32 3.15
CA ILE A 65 -13.67 -0.55 4.29
C ILE A 65 -13.78 0.31 5.55
N LYS A 66 -14.68 -0.08 6.46
CA LYS A 66 -14.98 0.68 7.68
C LYS A 66 -13.74 0.86 8.55
N PRO A 67 -13.59 2.03 9.21
CA PRO A 67 -12.49 2.27 10.14
C PRO A 67 -12.64 1.42 11.40
N GLU A 68 -11.84 0.38 11.53
CA GLU A 68 -11.81 -0.49 12.71
C GLU A 68 -10.39 -0.85 13.16
N TYR A 69 -9.41 -0.68 12.28
CA TYR A 69 -8.03 -1.11 12.51
C TYR A 69 -7.22 -0.06 13.27
N SER A 70 -6.28 -0.52 14.11
CA SER A 70 -5.32 0.37 14.79
C SER A 70 -4.17 0.79 13.88
N ASN A 71 -3.85 -0.04 12.87
CA ASN A 71 -2.86 0.26 11.84
C ASN A 71 -3.20 -0.49 10.54
N VAL A 72 -2.82 0.08 9.40
CA VAL A 72 -3.02 -0.54 8.07
C VAL A 72 -1.86 -0.20 7.14
N GLY A 73 -1.53 -1.14 6.23
CA GLY A 73 -0.68 -0.88 5.06
C GLY A 73 -1.51 -0.68 3.80
N PHE A 74 -0.84 -0.38 2.70
CA PHE A 74 -1.46 -0.34 1.37
C PHE A 74 -1.72 -1.76 0.83
N PHE A 75 -2.56 -1.87 -0.20
CA PHE A 75 -2.72 -3.06 -1.02
C PHE A 75 -1.49 -3.20 -1.93
N THR A 76 -0.41 -3.73 -1.36
CA THR A 76 0.89 -3.91 -2.01
C THR A 76 1.46 -5.28 -1.66
N GLU A 77 2.51 -5.67 -2.37
CA GLU A 77 3.28 -6.86 -2.03
C GLU A 77 3.88 -6.72 -0.63
N ASP A 78 3.86 -7.83 0.09
CA ASP A 78 4.51 -7.98 1.39
C ASP A 78 5.67 -8.97 1.22
N CYS A 79 6.87 -8.44 1.12
CA CYS A 79 8.08 -9.20 0.89
C CYS A 79 8.31 -10.26 1.98
N ASN A 80 7.99 -9.97 3.25
CA ASN A 80 8.18 -10.93 4.33
C ASN A 80 7.23 -12.14 4.16
N LEU A 81 5.99 -11.91 3.75
CA LEU A 81 5.05 -12.99 3.48
C LEU A 81 5.35 -13.72 2.17
N LEU A 82 5.82 -13.02 1.13
CA LEU A 82 6.26 -13.66 -0.11
C LEU A 82 7.45 -14.61 0.11
N ASN A 83 8.34 -14.26 1.04
CA ASN A 83 9.50 -15.06 1.44
C ASN A 83 9.22 -15.97 2.64
N SER A 84 7.94 -16.17 3.01
CA SER A 84 7.57 -17.05 4.10
C SER A 84 8.21 -18.46 3.96
N PRO A 85 8.70 -19.07 5.05
CA PRO A 85 9.11 -20.47 5.04
C PRO A 85 7.94 -21.43 4.79
N ASN A 86 6.71 -20.98 5.03
CA ASN A 86 5.49 -21.72 4.76
C ASN A 86 4.93 -21.38 3.37
N SER A 87 5.01 -22.31 2.41
CA SER A 87 4.56 -22.12 1.03
C SER A 87 3.07 -21.73 0.92
N LYS A 88 2.21 -22.21 1.84
CA LYS A 88 0.78 -21.87 1.86
C LYS A 88 0.51 -20.41 2.22
N VAL A 89 1.45 -19.77 2.92
CA VAL A 89 1.35 -18.37 3.36
C VAL A 89 1.75 -17.41 2.26
N LYS A 90 2.68 -17.77 1.39
CA LYS A 90 3.24 -16.91 0.33
C LYS A 90 2.17 -16.22 -0.51
N ARG A 91 1.06 -16.91 -0.82
CA ARG A 91 -0.04 -16.33 -1.61
C ARG A 91 -0.65 -15.07 -1.00
N PHE A 92 -0.58 -14.91 0.32
CA PHE A 92 -1.09 -13.74 1.03
C PHE A 92 -0.12 -12.55 1.02
N GLY A 93 1.12 -12.74 0.55
CA GLY A 93 2.09 -11.67 0.32
C GLY A 93 1.82 -10.85 -0.94
N SER A 94 0.87 -11.24 -1.80
CA SER A 94 0.59 -10.51 -3.05
C SER A 94 -0.11 -9.17 -2.81
N SER A 95 -0.05 -8.27 -3.81
CA SER A 95 -0.69 -6.95 -3.81
C SER A 95 -2.23 -6.97 -3.80
N LYS A 96 -2.86 -8.16 -3.91
CA LYS A 96 -4.31 -8.32 -3.73
C LYS A 96 -4.77 -8.08 -2.31
N TYR A 97 -3.86 -8.02 -1.35
CA TYR A 97 -4.15 -7.93 0.07
C TYR A 97 -3.42 -6.75 0.71
N ALA A 98 -4.00 -6.21 1.78
CA ALA A 98 -3.37 -5.24 2.66
C ALA A 98 -3.13 -5.85 4.03
N SER A 99 -2.02 -5.49 4.67
CA SER A 99 -1.79 -5.81 6.09
C SER A 99 -2.57 -4.86 6.98
N VAL A 100 -3.23 -5.39 8.00
CA VAL A 100 -3.97 -4.61 8.99
C VAL A 100 -3.73 -5.16 10.40
N HIS A 101 -3.76 -4.27 11.39
CA HIS A 101 -3.63 -4.62 12.80
C HIS A 101 -4.94 -4.37 13.55
N LEU A 102 -5.46 -5.40 14.23
CA LEU A 102 -6.70 -5.33 15.00
C LEU A 102 -6.57 -6.14 16.28
N ASN A 103 -6.85 -5.52 17.43
CA ASN A 103 -6.86 -6.19 18.75
C ASN A 103 -5.57 -6.99 19.04
N GLY A 104 -4.40 -6.41 18.75
CA GLY A 104 -3.11 -7.07 18.99
C GLY A 104 -2.74 -8.16 17.98
N GLN A 105 -3.48 -8.31 16.88
CA GLN A 105 -3.28 -9.34 15.88
C GLN A 105 -3.14 -8.73 14.48
N ASP A 106 -2.32 -9.39 13.66
CA ASP A 106 -2.05 -8.99 12.28
C ASP A 106 -2.81 -9.86 11.30
N PHE A 107 -3.46 -9.21 10.33
CA PHE A 107 -4.25 -9.88 9.29
C PHE A 107 -3.87 -9.36 7.91
N ARG A 108 -4.09 -10.21 6.92
CA ARG A 108 -4.24 -9.78 5.52
C ARG A 108 -5.72 -9.69 5.19
N ILE A 109 -6.14 -8.59 4.60
CA ILE A 109 -7.51 -8.37 4.13
C ILE A 109 -7.54 -8.23 2.62
N ASN A 110 -8.65 -8.62 2.00
CA ASN A 110 -8.89 -8.35 0.58
C ASN A 110 -9.56 -6.97 0.38
N GLN A 111 -9.78 -6.56 -0.86
CA GLN A 111 -10.36 -5.25 -1.22
C GLN A 111 -11.81 -5.06 -0.75
N SER A 112 -12.50 -6.11 -0.33
CA SER A 112 -13.82 -6.00 0.31
C SER A 112 -13.74 -5.88 1.85
N GLY A 113 -12.53 -5.86 2.42
CA GLY A 113 -12.30 -5.79 3.86
C GLY A 113 -12.40 -7.14 4.58
N THR A 114 -12.58 -8.26 3.83
CA THR A 114 -12.62 -9.59 4.44
C THR A 114 -11.23 -9.99 4.92
N ARG A 115 -11.13 -10.40 6.19
CA ARG A 115 -9.89 -10.96 6.76
C ARG A 115 -9.67 -12.36 6.19
N VAL A 116 -8.68 -12.50 5.31
CA VAL A 116 -8.39 -13.75 4.58
C VAL A 116 -7.29 -14.58 5.21
N TYR A 117 -6.45 -13.95 6.04
CA TYR A 117 -5.36 -14.63 6.73
C TYR A 117 -4.95 -13.87 7.99
N GLN A 118 -4.81 -14.58 9.11
CA GLN A 118 -4.13 -14.09 10.31
C GLN A 118 -2.70 -14.62 10.29
N PHE A 119 -1.71 -13.74 10.22
CA PHE A 119 -0.32 -14.15 10.19
C PHE A 119 0.40 -13.93 11.52
N LYS A 120 1.44 -14.73 11.74
CA LYS A 120 2.28 -14.72 12.92
C LYS A 120 3.70 -14.33 12.56
N LYS A 121 4.51 -13.97 13.54
CA LYS A 121 5.93 -13.70 13.34
C LYS A 121 6.67 -14.86 12.66
N SER A 122 6.29 -16.11 12.96
CA SER A 122 6.84 -17.32 12.33
C SER A 122 6.49 -17.49 10.84
N ASP A 123 5.51 -16.73 10.33
CA ASP A 123 5.15 -16.75 8.92
C ASP A 123 6.00 -15.80 8.08
N LEU A 124 6.77 -14.91 8.73
CA LEU A 124 7.56 -13.90 8.06
C LEU A 124 8.92 -14.46 7.67
N GLY A 125 9.24 -14.39 6.38
CA GLY A 125 10.58 -14.67 5.87
C GLY A 125 11.44 -13.41 5.77
N PRO A 126 12.74 -13.56 5.46
CA PRO A 126 13.63 -12.41 5.31
C PRO A 126 13.29 -11.59 4.09
N CYS A 127 13.31 -10.27 4.26
CA CYS A 127 13.19 -9.30 3.19
C CYS A 127 14.53 -8.59 3.05
N THR A 128 15.24 -8.84 1.95
CA THR A 128 16.51 -8.19 1.68
C THR A 128 16.24 -6.82 1.05
N PRO A 129 16.61 -5.72 1.69
CA PRO A 129 16.50 -4.40 1.08
C PRO A 129 17.36 -4.34 -0.18
N GLU A 130 16.80 -3.86 -1.27
CA GLU A 130 17.58 -3.54 -2.46
C GLU A 130 18.19 -2.16 -2.27
N PHE A 131 19.51 -2.10 -2.04
CA PHE A 131 20.24 -0.84 -1.98
C PHE A 131 20.59 -0.37 -3.38
N LYS A 132 20.08 0.80 -3.75
CA LYS A 132 20.48 1.51 -4.97
C LYS A 132 21.38 2.67 -4.57
N ALA A 133 22.49 2.85 -5.29
CA ALA A 133 23.36 4.01 -5.10
C ALA A 133 22.54 5.29 -5.35
N GLN A 134 22.62 6.25 -4.43
CA GLN A 134 22.02 7.56 -4.63
C GLN A 134 22.87 8.36 -5.62
N LEU A 135 22.22 9.04 -6.57
CA LEU A 135 22.90 9.91 -7.54
C LEU A 135 23.01 11.36 -7.04
N PHE A 136 22.26 11.71 -6.00
CA PHE A 136 22.18 13.07 -5.48
C PHE A 136 22.28 13.04 -3.94
N HIS A 137 22.89 14.07 -3.37
CA HIS A 137 23.01 14.24 -1.93
C HIS A 137 22.50 15.62 -1.51
N ALA A 138 21.82 15.68 -0.37
CA ALA A 138 21.50 16.93 0.29
C ALA A 138 22.78 17.44 0.98
N TYR A 139 23.15 18.67 0.74
CA TYR A 139 24.34 19.32 1.28
C TYR A 139 24.01 20.65 1.95
N VAL A 140 24.60 20.87 3.11
CA VAL A 140 24.39 22.09 3.90
C VAL A 140 25.54 23.07 3.67
N MET A 141 25.21 24.30 3.28
CA MET A 141 26.16 25.40 3.18
C MET A 141 25.49 26.68 3.66
N ASN A 142 26.17 27.42 4.54
CA ASN A 142 25.66 28.67 5.15
C ASN A 142 24.26 28.48 5.77
N TYR A 143 24.07 27.37 6.50
CA TYR A 143 22.80 26.99 7.17
C TYR A 143 21.62 26.70 6.21
N ALA A 144 21.85 26.62 4.92
CA ALA A 144 20.84 26.25 3.95
C ALA A 144 21.20 24.94 3.26
N TYR A 145 20.16 24.17 2.91
CA TYR A 145 20.30 22.90 2.17
C TYR A 145 20.20 23.15 0.68
N GLY A 146 21.10 22.52 -0.07
CA GLY A 146 21.08 22.38 -1.52
C GLY A 146 21.24 20.93 -1.92
N ILE A 147 21.22 20.65 -3.22
CA ILE A 147 21.44 19.32 -3.79
C ILE A 147 22.70 19.35 -4.67
N ILE A 148 23.53 18.34 -4.48
CA ILE A 148 24.72 18.10 -5.31
C ILE A 148 24.63 16.69 -5.92
N GLU A 149 25.07 16.54 -7.15
CA GLU A 149 25.19 15.24 -7.80
C GLU A 149 26.42 14.48 -7.26
N ASP A 150 26.31 13.19 -7.03
CA ASP A 150 27.38 12.33 -6.48
C ASP A 150 28.70 12.49 -7.26
N SER A 151 28.62 12.51 -8.60
CA SER A 151 29.77 12.70 -9.50
C SER A 151 30.50 14.04 -9.31
N LYS A 152 29.88 15.02 -8.65
CA LYS A 152 30.40 16.37 -8.44
C LYS A 152 30.77 16.64 -6.98
N PHE A 153 30.70 15.64 -6.11
CA PHE A 153 30.90 15.82 -4.68
C PHE A 153 32.35 16.07 -4.26
N GLU A 154 33.32 15.88 -5.16
CA GLU A 154 34.76 16.02 -4.86
C GLU A 154 35.16 17.43 -4.39
N ASN A 155 34.45 18.47 -4.82
CA ASN A 155 34.71 19.85 -4.41
C ASN A 155 33.41 20.60 -4.04
N PRO A 156 32.81 20.29 -2.89
CA PRO A 156 31.51 20.81 -2.48
C PRO A 156 31.48 22.32 -2.23
N GLY A 157 32.64 22.96 -2.11
CA GLY A 157 32.74 24.44 -1.98
C GLY A 157 32.51 25.23 -3.27
N ASP A 158 32.44 24.55 -4.42
CA ASP A 158 32.17 25.23 -5.70
C ASP A 158 30.65 25.32 -5.95
N TYR A 159 30.10 26.51 -5.83
CA TYR A 159 28.68 26.79 -6.07
C TYR A 159 28.16 26.35 -7.45
N ARG A 160 29.04 26.30 -8.46
CA ARG A 160 28.67 25.86 -9.81
C ARG A 160 28.35 24.37 -9.90
N GLN A 161 28.71 23.62 -8.88
CA GLN A 161 28.50 22.18 -8.81
C GLN A 161 27.12 21.80 -8.24
N PHE A 162 26.39 22.72 -7.65
CA PHE A 162 25.07 22.45 -7.12
C PHE A 162 24.04 22.26 -8.24
N THR A 163 23.31 21.17 -8.17
CA THR A 163 22.12 20.93 -9.00
C THR A 163 20.97 21.83 -8.53
N ILE A 164 20.80 21.94 -7.19
CA ILE A 164 19.90 22.89 -6.55
C ILE A 164 20.75 23.71 -5.58
N TYR A 165 20.84 25.01 -5.80
CA TYR A 165 21.60 25.91 -4.95
C TYR A 165 21.04 25.92 -3.52
N PRO A 166 21.91 25.99 -2.46
CA PRO A 166 21.47 26.03 -1.08
C PRO A 166 20.51 27.18 -0.78
N GLN A 167 19.26 26.86 -0.46
CA GLN A 167 18.20 27.84 -0.21
C GLN A 167 17.08 27.32 0.69
N TYR A 168 17.09 26.04 1.04
CA TYR A 168 16.03 25.39 1.80
C TYR A 168 16.43 25.23 3.27
N ASP A 169 15.45 25.31 4.20
CA ASP A 169 15.65 25.04 5.61
C ASP A 169 15.92 23.54 5.89
N TYR A 170 15.46 22.68 4.98
CA TYR A 170 15.59 21.23 5.05
C TYR A 170 15.36 20.59 3.68
N LEU A 171 16.11 19.51 3.38
CA LEU A 171 15.91 18.65 2.22
C LEU A 171 16.03 17.17 2.59
N HIS A 172 15.15 16.33 2.02
CA HIS A 172 15.23 14.89 2.09
C HIS A 172 14.88 14.28 0.74
N ILE A 173 15.85 13.62 0.12
CA ILE A 173 15.67 12.91 -1.14
C ILE A 173 14.91 11.63 -0.85
N MET A 174 13.74 11.45 -1.46
CA MET A 174 12.90 10.28 -1.23
C MET A 174 13.42 9.09 -2.01
N GLU A 175 13.41 7.93 -1.37
CA GLU A 175 13.67 6.67 -2.07
C GLU A 175 12.56 6.41 -3.10
N GLY A 176 12.97 6.14 -4.34
CA GLY A 176 12.07 5.86 -5.44
C GLY A 176 12.71 4.91 -6.44
N ASP A 177 11.98 4.61 -7.51
CA ASP A 177 12.48 3.76 -8.59
C ASP A 177 13.26 4.56 -9.63
N ASP A 178 12.98 5.87 -9.76
CA ASP A 178 13.69 6.78 -10.65
C ASP A 178 14.77 7.55 -9.89
N LEU A 179 16.00 7.01 -9.92
CA LEU A 179 17.15 7.65 -9.28
C LEU A 179 17.61 8.93 -9.95
N LYS A 180 17.26 9.13 -11.23
CA LYS A 180 17.63 10.33 -12.01
C LYS A 180 16.67 11.50 -11.76
N ASN A 181 15.42 11.20 -11.40
CA ASN A 181 14.39 12.20 -11.15
C ASN A 181 13.73 11.94 -9.77
N PRO A 182 14.48 12.00 -8.67
CA PRO A 182 13.92 11.75 -7.35
C PRO A 182 12.96 12.87 -6.95
N MET A 183 11.94 12.51 -6.15
CA MET A 183 11.14 13.48 -5.41
C MET A 183 11.88 13.88 -4.14
N ILE A 184 11.81 15.16 -3.78
CA ILE A 184 12.56 15.74 -2.67
C ILE A 184 11.57 16.46 -1.75
N ILE A 185 11.47 16.00 -0.50
CA ILE A 185 10.77 16.75 0.53
C ILE A 185 11.66 17.93 0.90
N ALA A 186 11.12 19.13 0.80
CA ALA A 186 11.83 20.37 1.13
C ALA A 186 11.05 21.20 2.15
N SER A 187 11.77 21.93 3.00
CA SER A 187 11.19 22.97 3.86
C SER A 187 11.71 24.33 3.41
N TYR A 188 10.79 25.27 3.24
CA TYR A 188 11.09 26.65 2.91
C TYR A 188 10.18 27.57 3.74
N LYS A 189 10.78 28.53 4.47
CA LYS A 189 10.07 29.44 5.41
C LYS A 189 9.19 28.65 6.38
N SER A 190 9.75 27.60 6.98
CA SER A 190 9.09 26.74 7.98
C SER A 190 7.85 26.00 7.46
N LYS A 191 7.70 25.85 6.14
CA LYS A 191 6.65 25.04 5.50
C LYS A 191 7.27 23.97 4.66
N PHE A 192 6.65 22.78 4.69
CA PHE A 192 7.05 21.64 3.88
C PHE A 192 6.28 21.60 2.56
N GLY A 193 6.99 21.19 1.54
CA GLY A 193 6.51 20.90 0.20
C GLY A 193 7.33 19.80 -0.43
N VAL A 194 7.08 19.50 -1.69
CA VAL A 194 7.87 18.55 -2.49
C VAL A 194 8.32 19.25 -3.76
N ILE A 195 9.58 19.07 -4.11
CA ILE A 195 10.18 19.54 -5.35
C ILE A 195 10.75 18.36 -6.14
N ASP A 196 10.99 18.55 -7.41
CA ASP A 196 11.81 17.63 -8.21
C ASP A 196 13.29 18.07 -8.24
N ILE A 197 14.12 17.28 -8.91
CA ILE A 197 15.57 17.55 -9.06
C ILE A 197 15.89 18.81 -9.85
N HIS A 198 14.95 19.32 -10.63
CA HIS A 198 15.04 20.56 -11.40
C HIS A 198 14.53 21.79 -10.62
N ASN A 199 14.31 21.61 -9.30
CA ASN A 199 13.79 22.64 -8.41
C ASN A 199 12.36 23.11 -8.73
N LYS A 200 11.60 22.30 -9.47
CA LYS A 200 10.19 22.56 -9.73
C LYS A 200 9.35 22.13 -8.55
N VAL A 201 8.45 22.99 -8.08
CA VAL A 201 7.51 22.68 -7.01
C VAL A 201 6.45 21.71 -7.53
N ILE A 202 6.37 20.53 -6.90
CA ILE A 202 5.38 19.49 -7.17
C ILE A 202 4.24 19.61 -6.15
N ILE A 203 4.56 19.69 -4.86
CA ILE A 203 3.60 19.94 -3.78
C ILE A 203 3.94 21.30 -3.17
N PRO A 204 2.98 22.22 -3.05
CA PRO A 204 3.21 23.56 -2.52
C PRO A 204 3.76 23.56 -1.07
N PHE A 205 4.53 24.59 -0.73
CA PHE A 205 5.06 24.80 0.62
C PHE A 205 3.95 25.33 1.55
N GLU A 206 3.03 24.46 1.94
CA GLU A 206 1.89 24.83 2.78
C GLU A 206 1.67 23.90 3.98
N TYR A 207 2.39 22.79 4.04
CA TYR A 207 2.24 21.79 5.07
C TYR A 207 3.13 22.07 6.29
N SER A 208 2.70 21.66 7.48
CA SER A 208 3.52 21.71 8.69
C SER A 208 4.48 20.52 8.80
N ASP A 209 4.16 19.40 8.13
CA ASP A 209 5.03 18.24 8.02
C ASP A 209 4.65 17.37 6.82
N ILE A 210 5.64 16.64 6.29
CA ILE A 210 5.49 15.56 5.29
C ILE A 210 6.29 14.37 5.79
N LYS A 211 5.61 13.22 5.96
CA LYS A 211 6.28 12.01 6.45
C LYS A 211 7.26 11.44 5.44
N ARG A 212 8.45 11.09 5.93
CA ARG A 212 9.50 10.39 5.19
C ARG A 212 9.27 8.88 5.20
N ASN A 213 8.10 8.45 4.77
CA ASN A 213 7.75 7.04 4.70
C ASN A 213 7.79 6.54 3.25
N PHE A 214 7.62 5.23 3.07
CA PHE A 214 7.63 4.61 1.75
C PHE A 214 6.33 4.79 0.95
N SER A 215 5.37 5.61 1.40
CA SER A 215 4.09 5.77 0.70
C SER A 215 4.28 6.28 -0.72
N TRP A 216 5.22 7.20 -0.95
CA TRP A 216 5.52 7.66 -2.31
C TRP A 216 5.99 6.50 -3.21
N LYS A 217 6.93 5.68 -2.73
CA LYS A 217 7.45 4.53 -3.49
C LYS A 217 6.37 3.49 -3.78
N LEU A 218 5.52 3.19 -2.78
CA LEU A 218 4.54 2.12 -2.84
C LEU A 218 3.23 2.52 -3.52
N ALA A 219 2.80 3.76 -3.33
CA ALA A 219 1.45 4.20 -3.67
C ALA A 219 1.39 5.54 -4.41
N ARG A 220 2.53 6.17 -4.71
CA ARG A 220 2.61 7.51 -5.32
C ARG A 220 1.83 8.58 -4.54
N LEU A 221 1.83 8.44 -3.22
CA LEU A 221 1.12 9.34 -2.31
C LEU A 221 2.09 9.90 -1.27
N PHE A 222 1.91 11.18 -0.93
CA PHE A 222 2.61 11.83 0.17
C PHE A 222 1.68 11.90 1.37
N GLU A 223 2.18 11.53 2.54
CA GLU A 223 1.43 11.64 3.79
C GLU A 223 1.79 12.98 4.45
N VAL A 224 0.84 13.91 4.47
CA VAL A 224 1.04 15.30 4.83
C VAL A 224 0.11 15.75 5.95
N THR A 225 0.48 16.83 6.65
CA THR A 225 -0.38 17.46 7.66
C THR A 225 -0.22 19.00 7.62
N LYS A 226 -1.30 19.72 7.95
CA LYS A 226 -1.29 21.19 8.10
C LYS A 226 -1.18 21.65 9.55
N ASP A 227 -1.53 20.78 10.51
CA ASP A 227 -1.62 21.08 11.95
C ASP A 227 -0.64 20.26 12.81
N GLY A 228 0.12 19.33 12.20
CA GLY A 228 1.02 18.42 12.89
C GLY A 228 0.32 17.23 13.58
N LYS A 229 -1.01 17.07 13.44
CA LYS A 229 -1.81 16.05 14.13
C LYS A 229 -2.57 15.17 13.16
N ASP A 230 -3.32 15.78 12.26
CA ASP A 230 -4.18 15.07 11.31
C ASP A 230 -3.46 14.88 9.98
N TYR A 231 -2.95 13.68 9.76
CA TYR A 231 -2.27 13.30 8.53
C TYR A 231 -3.27 12.74 7.53
N PHE A 232 -3.05 13.10 6.26
CA PHE A 232 -3.82 12.61 5.12
C PHE A 232 -2.90 12.46 3.90
N TYR A 233 -3.39 11.79 2.87
CA TYR A 233 -2.61 11.57 1.65
C TYR A 233 -2.95 12.61 0.59
N VAL A 234 -1.90 13.03 -0.15
CA VAL A 234 -2.03 13.80 -1.40
C VAL A 234 -1.22 13.13 -2.50
N ASP A 235 -1.69 13.26 -3.75
CA ASP A 235 -0.91 12.82 -4.92
C ASP A 235 0.02 13.94 -5.42
N SER A 236 0.75 13.68 -6.52
CA SER A 236 1.64 14.66 -7.16
C SER A 236 0.93 15.89 -7.74
N ASN A 237 -0.39 15.87 -7.83
CA ASN A 237 -1.21 17.03 -8.23
C ASN A 237 -1.78 17.78 -7.02
N ASN A 238 -1.35 17.42 -5.80
CA ASN A 238 -1.85 17.94 -4.53
C ASN A 238 -3.34 17.67 -4.30
N ILE A 239 -3.89 16.62 -4.91
CA ILE A 239 -5.26 16.17 -4.67
C ILE A 239 -5.30 15.38 -3.37
N ARG A 240 -6.19 15.78 -2.45
CA ARG A 240 -6.36 15.17 -1.12
C ARG A 240 -7.29 13.96 -1.17
N TYR A 241 -6.92 12.91 -0.37
CA TYR A 241 -7.68 11.67 -0.17
C TYR A 241 -8.04 11.42 1.29
#